data_ee39e8438123d0c157d9c25dd4e769d4
#
_entry.id   ee39e8438123d0c157d9c25dd4e769d4
#
_cell.length_a   1.000
_cell.length_b   1.000
_cell.length_c   1.000
_cell.angle_alpha   90.00
_cell.angle_beta   90.00
_cell.angle_gamma   90.00
#
_symmetry.space_group_name_H-M   'P 1'
#
loop_
_entity.id
_entity.type
_entity.pdbx_description
1 polymer ?
#
loop_
_entity_poly.entity_id
_entity_poly.type
_entity_poly.pdbx_seq_one_letter_code
_entity_poly.pdbx_strand_id
1 'polypeptide(L)'
;AREWEDSDLSSLRVIQVGGARLDPTLAEQVISTFDCPLQQVFGMAEGLLCFTRLDDPLATVLHSQGRPMSPLDEIHVVDEEENDVAPGETGQLLTRGPYTITGYYRAPEHNARAFTAQGFYRTGDNVRLDEAGNLYVEGRIKEQINRAGEKIAAAEVESALLRLAEVQDCAVVAAPDTLLGERICAFIIAQQVPTD
;
A
#
# COMPACT_ATOMS: atom_id res chain seq x y z
N ALA A 1 10.90 28.64 1.55
CA ALA A 1 10.59 28.53 2.98
C ALA A 1 9.44 27.54 3.13
N ARG A 2 9.53 26.64 4.10
CA ARG A 2 8.45 25.71 4.41
C ARG A 2 7.46 26.49 5.30
N GLU A 3 6.23 26.69 4.81
CA GLU A 3 5.23 27.56 5.47
C GLU A 3 4.89 27.15 6.92
N TRP A 4 5.15 25.88 7.30
CA TRP A 4 4.89 25.37 8.64
C TRP A 4 6.01 25.64 9.66
N GLU A 5 7.23 26.03 9.22
CA GLU A 5 8.38 26.29 10.12
C GLU A 5 8.13 27.44 11.10
N ASP A 6 7.27 28.39 10.72
CA ASP A 6 6.87 29.53 11.54
C ASP A 6 5.56 29.28 12.32
N SER A 7 5.00 28.07 12.27
CA SER A 7 3.71 27.74 12.88
C SER A 7 3.89 27.10 14.25
N ASP A 8 3.00 27.42 15.20
CA ASP A 8 2.94 26.71 16.48
C ASP A 8 2.25 25.34 16.30
N LEU A 9 3.02 24.27 16.33
CA LEU A 9 2.56 22.89 16.19
C LEU A 9 2.45 22.16 17.54
N SER A 10 2.55 22.86 18.68
CA SER A 10 2.54 22.25 20.02
C SER A 10 1.25 21.50 20.37
N SER A 11 0.16 21.77 19.66
CA SER A 11 -1.12 21.06 19.82
C SER A 11 -1.23 19.77 18.98
N LEU A 12 -0.27 19.50 18.09
CA LEU A 12 -0.27 18.29 17.27
C LEU A 12 -0.12 17.04 18.15
N ARG A 13 -0.97 16.03 17.93
CA ARG A 13 -1.00 14.81 18.73
C ARG A 13 -0.64 13.57 17.92
N VAL A 14 -0.94 13.56 16.64
CA VAL A 14 -0.68 12.44 15.74
C VAL A 14 -0.69 12.95 14.30
N ILE A 15 0.19 12.39 13.49
CA ILE A 15 0.17 12.57 12.03
C ILE A 15 -0.34 11.26 11.43
N GLN A 16 -1.34 11.32 10.59
CA GLN A 16 -1.87 10.17 9.87
C GLN A 16 -1.54 10.29 8.39
N VAL A 17 -0.94 9.25 7.83
CA VAL A 17 -0.56 9.19 6.42
C VAL A 17 -1.17 7.96 5.78
N GLY A 18 -1.88 8.17 4.66
CA GLY A 18 -2.54 7.11 3.91
C GLY A 18 -2.73 7.49 2.44
N GLY A 19 -3.33 6.57 1.68
CA GLY A 19 -3.58 6.75 0.24
C GLY A 19 -2.46 6.19 -0.64
N ALA A 20 -1.23 6.08 -0.12
CA ALA A 20 -0.11 5.39 -0.74
C ALA A 20 0.82 4.85 0.34
N ARG A 21 1.68 3.90 -0.02
CA ARG A 21 2.73 3.40 0.87
C ARG A 21 3.74 4.52 1.15
N LEU A 22 3.96 4.82 2.42
CA LEU A 22 4.96 5.79 2.84
C LEU A 22 6.35 5.12 2.89
N ASP A 23 7.34 5.75 2.29
CA ASP A 23 8.73 5.27 2.41
C ASP A 23 9.20 5.33 3.87
N PRO A 24 9.85 4.28 4.41
CA PRO A 24 10.29 4.23 5.80
C PRO A 24 11.22 5.38 6.19
N THR A 25 12.12 5.80 5.31
CA THR A 25 13.04 6.91 5.57
C THR A 25 12.28 8.24 5.69
N LEU A 26 11.27 8.44 4.84
CA LEU A 26 10.40 9.60 4.93
C LEU A 26 9.54 9.54 6.21
N ALA A 27 9.06 8.37 6.60
CA ALA A 27 8.31 8.19 7.84
C ALA A 27 9.16 8.58 9.08
N GLU A 28 10.43 8.15 9.13
CA GLU A 28 11.37 8.55 10.19
C GLU A 28 11.62 10.06 10.20
N GLN A 29 11.77 10.67 9.02
CA GLN A 29 11.93 12.11 8.90
C GLN A 29 10.69 12.87 9.38
N VAL A 30 9.48 12.41 9.07
CA VAL A 30 8.23 13.01 9.54
C VAL A 30 8.18 12.94 11.07
N ILE A 31 8.42 11.78 11.67
CA ILE A 31 8.41 11.61 13.13
C ILE A 31 9.42 12.56 13.79
N SER A 32 10.65 12.60 13.30
CA SER A 32 11.72 13.43 13.89
C SER A 32 11.51 14.93 13.67
N THR A 33 10.95 15.32 12.53
CA THR A 33 10.72 16.73 12.18
C THR A 33 9.61 17.36 13.01
N PHE A 34 8.54 16.60 13.25
CA PHE A 34 7.34 17.11 13.93
C PHE A 34 7.28 16.73 15.42
N ASP A 35 8.22 15.91 15.89
CA ASP A 35 8.23 15.35 17.26
C ASP A 35 6.84 14.83 17.65
N CYS A 36 6.22 14.10 16.73
CA CYS A 36 4.82 13.66 16.82
C CYS A 36 4.67 12.21 16.33
N PRO A 37 3.88 11.37 17.04
CA PRO A 37 3.58 10.02 16.59
C PRO A 37 3.00 9.99 15.19
N LEU A 38 3.44 9.02 14.38
CA LEU A 38 2.94 8.73 13.05
C LEU A 38 2.04 7.50 13.10
N GLN A 39 0.90 7.55 12.43
CA GLN A 39 0.09 6.39 12.10
C GLN A 39 0.03 6.22 10.59
N GLN A 40 0.43 5.07 10.10
CA GLN A 40 0.12 4.69 8.72
C GLN A 40 -1.32 4.18 8.64
N VAL A 41 -1.98 4.56 7.55
CA VAL A 41 -3.38 4.25 7.30
C VAL A 41 -3.50 3.57 5.95
N PHE A 42 -4.11 2.40 5.91
CA PHE A 42 -4.59 1.77 4.69
C PHE A 42 -6.09 1.69 4.74
N GLY A 43 -6.75 2.06 3.66
CA GLY A 43 -8.19 1.97 3.60
C GLY A 43 -8.75 2.31 2.24
N MET A 44 -10.02 2.01 2.07
CA MET A 44 -10.74 2.22 0.82
C MET A 44 -12.19 2.63 1.12
N ALA A 45 -12.80 3.31 0.16
CA ALA A 45 -14.19 3.76 0.28
C ALA A 45 -15.18 2.59 0.32
N GLU A 46 -14.79 1.45 -0.25
CA GLU A 46 -15.57 0.21 -0.25
C GLU A 46 -15.67 -0.45 1.13
N GLY A 47 -14.81 -0.07 2.05
CA GLY A 47 -14.82 -0.54 3.45
C GLY A 47 -13.58 -1.39 3.75
N LEU A 48 -12.90 -1.10 4.67
CA LEU A 48 -11.77 -1.55 5.44
C LEU A 48 -10.91 -0.33 5.76
N LEU A 49 -10.59 -0.18 7.02
CA LEU A 49 -9.61 0.77 7.51
C LEU A 49 -8.64 0.04 8.43
N CYS A 50 -7.36 0.10 8.09
CA CYS A 50 -6.28 -0.38 8.94
C CYS A 50 -5.43 0.80 9.41
N PHE A 51 -4.97 0.73 10.65
CA PHE A 51 -4.09 1.71 11.26
C PHE A 51 -2.98 1.02 12.02
N THR A 52 -1.76 1.57 11.97
CA THR A 52 -0.78 1.31 13.02
C THR A 52 -1.28 1.90 14.33
N ARG A 53 -0.94 1.30 15.46
CA ARG A 53 -1.33 1.80 16.79
C ARG A 53 -0.25 2.73 17.33
N LEU A 54 -0.62 3.65 18.23
CA LEU A 54 0.31 4.60 18.82
C LEU A 54 1.35 3.94 19.74
N ASP A 55 1.05 2.74 20.21
CA ASP A 55 1.91 1.90 21.04
C ASP A 55 2.61 0.76 20.26
N ASP A 56 2.42 0.70 18.93
CA ASP A 56 3.15 -0.25 18.10
C ASP A 56 4.66 0.06 18.09
N PRO A 57 5.51 -0.97 18.00
CA PRO A 57 6.95 -0.77 17.81
C PRO A 57 7.24 0.07 16.56
N LEU A 58 8.30 0.90 16.62
CA LEU A 58 8.68 1.78 15.50
C LEU A 58 8.81 1.00 14.18
N ALA A 59 9.40 -0.20 14.21
CA ALA A 59 9.52 -1.04 13.02
C ALA A 59 8.15 -1.37 12.38
N THR A 60 7.12 -1.62 13.20
CA THR A 60 5.74 -1.84 12.71
C THR A 60 5.19 -0.57 12.09
N VAL A 61 5.39 0.58 12.73
CA VAL A 61 4.93 1.89 12.22
C VAL A 61 5.61 2.23 10.89
N LEU A 62 6.89 1.93 10.73
CA LEU A 62 7.64 2.26 9.53
C LEU A 62 7.30 1.37 8.32
N HIS A 63 6.95 0.11 8.55
CA HIS A 63 6.89 -0.89 7.48
C HIS A 63 5.50 -1.46 7.21
N SER A 64 4.54 -1.33 8.14
CA SER A 64 3.19 -1.86 7.99
C SER A 64 2.14 -0.76 7.88
N GLN A 65 0.95 -1.14 7.45
CA GLN A 65 -0.24 -0.30 7.50
C GLN A 65 -1.15 -0.68 8.68
N GLY A 66 -0.59 -1.43 9.64
CA GLY A 66 -1.24 -1.81 10.88
C GLY A 66 -2.37 -2.83 10.72
N ARG A 67 -3.34 -2.78 11.62
CA ARG A 67 -4.42 -3.76 11.75
C ARG A 67 -5.79 -3.14 11.50
N PRO A 68 -6.81 -3.93 11.14
CA PRO A 68 -8.18 -3.45 11.02
C PRO A 68 -8.63 -2.61 12.22
N MET A 69 -9.34 -1.53 11.93
CA MET A 69 -9.88 -0.63 12.96
C MET A 69 -11.01 -1.29 13.75
N SER A 70 -11.88 -2.00 13.06
CA SER A 70 -12.99 -2.71 13.67
C SER A 70 -12.63 -4.17 13.96
N PRO A 71 -12.92 -4.69 15.15
CA PRO A 71 -12.76 -6.12 15.44
C PRO A 71 -13.77 -7.01 14.69
N LEU A 72 -14.73 -6.40 13.98
CA LEU A 72 -15.72 -7.09 13.15
C LEU A 72 -15.32 -7.12 11.67
N ASP A 73 -14.19 -6.53 11.32
CA ASP A 73 -13.65 -6.66 9.97
C ASP A 73 -13.01 -8.04 9.81
N GLU A 74 -13.45 -8.76 8.81
CA GLU A 74 -12.87 -10.01 8.38
C GLU A 74 -11.96 -9.73 7.19
N ILE A 75 -10.72 -10.20 7.28
CA ILE A 75 -9.73 -10.09 6.19
C ILE A 75 -9.13 -11.46 5.91
N HIS A 76 -8.97 -11.78 4.64
CA HIS A 76 -8.29 -12.97 4.16
C HIS A 76 -7.21 -12.55 3.17
N VAL A 77 -6.09 -13.22 3.20
CA VAL A 77 -5.06 -13.11 2.17
C VAL A 77 -5.03 -14.45 1.44
N VAL A 78 -5.32 -14.41 0.14
CA VAL A 78 -5.59 -15.62 -0.65
C VAL A 78 -4.72 -15.70 -1.90
N ASP A 79 -4.53 -16.94 -2.37
CA ASP A 79 -3.89 -17.24 -3.66
C ASP A 79 -4.84 -16.99 -4.86
N GLU A 80 -4.44 -17.40 -6.06
CA GLU A 80 -5.24 -17.25 -7.28
C GLU A 80 -6.51 -18.13 -7.29
N GLU A 81 -6.50 -19.24 -6.53
CA GLU A 81 -7.63 -20.14 -6.34
C GLU A 81 -8.53 -19.75 -5.16
N GLU A 82 -8.28 -18.59 -4.54
CA GLU A 82 -8.98 -18.09 -3.34
C GLU A 82 -8.82 -18.97 -2.09
N ASN A 83 -7.72 -19.71 -1.96
CA ASN A 83 -7.36 -20.37 -0.71
C ASN A 83 -6.52 -19.45 0.16
N ASP A 84 -6.71 -19.49 1.48
CA ASP A 84 -5.90 -18.73 2.41
C ASP A 84 -4.42 -19.13 2.30
N VAL A 85 -3.52 -18.13 2.23
CA VAL A 85 -2.08 -18.33 2.28
C VAL A 85 -1.58 -18.36 3.72
N ALA A 86 -0.37 -18.88 3.93
CA ALA A 86 0.23 -18.88 5.26
C ALA A 86 0.61 -17.45 5.74
N PRO A 87 0.62 -17.18 7.07
CA PRO A 87 1.10 -15.91 7.58
C PRO A 87 2.49 -15.56 7.05
N GLY A 88 2.66 -14.32 6.59
CA GLY A 88 3.89 -13.84 5.97
C GLY A 88 3.99 -14.06 4.46
N GLU A 89 3.14 -14.89 3.87
CA GLU A 89 3.04 -15.03 2.42
C GLU A 89 2.20 -13.91 1.80
N THR A 90 2.54 -13.52 0.58
CA THR A 90 1.83 -12.50 -0.18
C THR A 90 0.67 -13.11 -0.95
N GLY A 91 -0.49 -12.46 -0.90
CA GLY A 91 -1.68 -12.85 -1.66
C GLY A 91 -2.64 -11.69 -1.86
N GLN A 92 -3.77 -11.98 -2.49
CA GLN A 92 -4.83 -11.00 -2.70
C GLN A 92 -5.60 -10.73 -1.41
N LEU A 93 -5.86 -9.46 -1.12
CA LEU A 93 -6.67 -9.07 0.03
C LEU A 93 -8.16 -9.18 -0.30
N LEU A 94 -8.86 -9.97 0.50
CA LEU A 94 -10.32 -10.00 0.58
C LEU A 94 -10.76 -9.39 1.90
N THR A 95 -11.83 -8.59 1.89
CA THR A 95 -12.38 -8.00 3.10
C THR A 95 -13.90 -8.05 3.16
N ARG A 96 -14.41 -8.19 4.39
CA ARG A 96 -15.83 -8.09 4.72
C ARG A 96 -15.96 -7.50 6.11
N GLY A 97 -16.90 -6.58 6.29
CA GLY A 97 -17.13 -5.96 7.61
C GLY A 97 -18.42 -5.17 7.63
N PRO A 98 -18.77 -4.59 8.79
CA PRO A 98 -20.06 -3.92 8.99
C PRO A 98 -20.23 -2.65 8.14
N TYR A 99 -19.15 -2.09 7.61
CA TYR A 99 -19.15 -0.92 6.73
C TYR A 99 -18.59 -1.22 5.32
N THR A 100 -18.35 -2.50 5.00
CA THR A 100 -18.04 -2.90 3.62
C THR A 100 -19.28 -2.80 2.77
N ILE A 101 -19.18 -2.16 1.60
CA ILE A 101 -20.30 -2.06 0.67
C ILE A 101 -20.74 -3.46 0.19
N THR A 102 -22.02 -3.60 -0.11
CA THR A 102 -22.58 -4.86 -0.62
C THR A 102 -22.63 -4.89 -2.16
N GLY A 103 -22.23 -3.81 -2.81
CA GLY A 103 -22.16 -3.71 -4.26
C GLY A 103 -22.19 -2.25 -4.75
N TYR A 104 -21.74 -2.07 -5.99
CA TYR A 104 -21.81 -0.80 -6.71
C TYR A 104 -23.18 -0.64 -7.35
N TYR A 105 -23.67 0.59 -7.33
CA TYR A 105 -24.99 0.92 -7.87
C TYR A 105 -25.07 0.68 -9.39
N ARG A 106 -26.10 -0.06 -9.83
CA ARG A 106 -26.35 -0.41 -11.23
C ARG A 106 -25.17 -1.01 -11.99
N ALA A 107 -24.32 -1.78 -11.32
CA ALA A 107 -23.12 -2.40 -11.90
C ALA A 107 -23.07 -3.92 -11.72
N PRO A 108 -24.06 -4.69 -12.21
CA PRO A 108 -24.17 -6.13 -11.92
C PRO A 108 -22.96 -6.92 -12.41
N GLU A 109 -22.43 -6.64 -13.58
CA GLU A 109 -21.26 -7.33 -14.13
C GLU A 109 -19.97 -7.02 -13.34
N HIS A 110 -19.84 -5.77 -12.87
CA HIS A 110 -18.72 -5.38 -12.01
C HIS A 110 -18.85 -6.05 -10.65
N ASN A 111 -20.04 -6.03 -10.05
CA ASN A 111 -20.29 -6.65 -8.76
C ASN A 111 -20.01 -8.17 -8.76
N ALA A 112 -20.36 -8.87 -9.82
CA ALA A 112 -20.08 -10.29 -9.96
C ALA A 112 -18.57 -10.61 -9.93
N ARG A 113 -17.71 -9.66 -10.29
CA ARG A 113 -16.25 -9.78 -10.23
C ARG A 113 -15.65 -9.21 -8.97
N ALA A 114 -16.27 -8.15 -8.41
CA ALA A 114 -15.74 -7.43 -7.25
C ALA A 114 -16.03 -8.14 -5.92
N PHE A 115 -17.02 -9.05 -5.88
CA PHE A 115 -17.40 -9.73 -4.65
C PHE A 115 -17.35 -11.25 -4.83
N THR A 116 -16.94 -11.97 -3.76
CA THR A 116 -17.05 -13.42 -3.71
C THR A 116 -18.48 -13.85 -3.43
N ALA A 117 -18.77 -15.15 -3.62
CA ALA A 117 -20.08 -15.72 -3.27
C ALA A 117 -20.40 -15.60 -1.76
N GLN A 118 -19.38 -15.49 -0.91
CA GLN A 118 -19.48 -15.30 0.53
C GLN A 118 -19.61 -13.82 0.93
N GLY A 119 -19.62 -12.92 -0.03
CA GLY A 119 -19.78 -11.47 0.19
C GLY A 119 -18.48 -10.72 0.59
N PHE A 120 -17.32 -11.33 0.39
CA PHE A 120 -16.07 -10.61 0.53
C PHE A 120 -15.81 -9.71 -0.68
N TYR A 121 -15.36 -8.50 -0.43
CA TYR A 121 -14.88 -7.58 -1.45
C TYR A 121 -13.45 -7.92 -1.85
N ARG A 122 -13.18 -8.06 -3.15
CA ARG A 122 -11.85 -8.21 -3.72
C ARG A 122 -11.22 -6.85 -3.90
N THR A 123 -10.27 -6.49 -3.05
CA THR A 123 -9.70 -5.13 -3.03
C THR A 123 -8.84 -4.82 -4.24
N GLY A 124 -8.28 -5.86 -4.85
CA GLY A 124 -7.29 -5.75 -5.92
C GLY A 124 -5.90 -5.37 -5.44
N ASP A 125 -5.67 -5.41 -4.12
CA ASP A 125 -4.36 -5.20 -3.52
C ASP A 125 -3.71 -6.55 -3.18
N ASN A 126 -2.40 -6.66 -3.41
CA ASN A 126 -1.56 -7.73 -2.89
C ASN A 126 -0.98 -7.29 -1.56
N VAL A 127 -1.15 -8.12 -0.56
CA VAL A 127 -0.71 -7.86 0.81
C VAL A 127 -0.15 -9.12 1.44
N ARG A 128 0.54 -8.97 2.55
CA ARG A 128 0.82 -10.06 3.49
C ARG A 128 0.38 -9.64 4.89
N LEU A 129 0.07 -10.62 5.73
CA LEU A 129 -0.18 -10.42 7.15
C LEU A 129 0.93 -11.07 7.95
N ASP A 130 1.40 -10.40 9.00
CA ASP A 130 2.24 -11.03 9.99
C ASP A 130 1.41 -11.81 11.04
N GLU A 131 2.08 -12.53 11.94
CA GLU A 131 1.44 -13.30 13.00
C GLU A 131 0.64 -12.42 13.99
N ALA A 132 0.95 -11.13 14.08
CA ALA A 132 0.24 -10.16 14.91
C ALA A 132 -0.97 -9.54 14.18
N GLY A 133 -1.20 -9.89 12.92
CA GLY A 133 -2.27 -9.39 12.07
C GLY A 133 -1.99 -8.01 11.48
N ASN A 134 -0.73 -7.55 11.49
CA ASN A 134 -0.38 -6.33 10.77
C ASN A 134 -0.33 -6.58 9.27
N LEU A 135 -0.93 -5.66 8.53
CA LEU A 135 -1.03 -5.68 7.08
C LEU A 135 0.13 -4.92 6.45
N TYR A 136 0.75 -5.53 5.46
CA TYR A 136 1.82 -4.95 4.64
C TYR A 136 1.36 -4.93 3.20
N VAL A 137 1.20 -3.73 2.63
CA VAL A 137 0.81 -3.57 1.23
C VAL A 137 2.03 -3.78 0.34
N GLU A 138 1.95 -4.75 -0.57
CA GLU A 138 3.02 -5.09 -1.52
C GLU A 138 2.77 -4.48 -2.91
N GLY A 139 1.54 -4.03 -3.18
CA GLY A 139 1.17 -3.33 -4.40
C GLY A 139 -0.21 -3.72 -4.90
N ARG A 140 -0.55 -3.25 -6.11
CA ARG A 140 -1.80 -3.59 -6.77
C ARG A 140 -1.64 -4.72 -7.77
N ILE A 141 -2.63 -5.61 -7.83
CA ILE A 141 -2.63 -6.73 -8.80
C ILE A 141 -2.53 -6.21 -10.23
N LYS A 142 -3.22 -5.12 -10.54
CA LYS A 142 -3.23 -4.50 -11.89
C LYS A 142 -1.91 -3.79 -12.25
N GLU A 143 -1.08 -3.48 -11.28
CA GLU A 143 0.21 -2.81 -11.44
C GLU A 143 1.37 -3.81 -11.41
N GLN A 144 1.07 -5.08 -11.29
CA GLN A 144 2.04 -6.16 -11.33
C GLN A 144 2.53 -6.39 -12.76
N ILE A 145 3.84 -6.43 -12.93
CA ILE A 145 4.50 -6.69 -14.23
C ILE A 145 4.79 -8.18 -14.32
N ASN A 146 4.21 -8.86 -15.30
CA ASN A 146 4.41 -10.29 -15.50
C ASN A 146 5.53 -10.55 -16.52
N ARG A 147 6.77 -10.61 -16.03
CA ARG A 147 7.95 -10.83 -16.86
C ARG A 147 8.32 -12.30 -16.90
N ALA A 148 7.98 -12.97 -17.99
CA ALA A 148 8.27 -14.40 -18.21
C ALA A 148 7.71 -15.32 -17.08
N GLY A 149 6.56 -14.97 -16.50
CA GLY A 149 5.96 -15.68 -15.37
C GLY A 149 6.37 -15.18 -13.97
N GLU A 150 7.39 -14.33 -13.90
CA GLU A 150 7.78 -13.66 -12.66
C GLU A 150 6.89 -12.44 -12.44
N LYS A 151 6.24 -12.37 -11.26
CA LYS A 151 5.36 -11.26 -10.88
C LYS A 151 6.14 -10.22 -10.10
N ILE A 152 6.36 -9.06 -10.72
CA ILE A 152 7.16 -7.96 -10.17
C ILE A 152 6.22 -6.81 -9.82
N ALA A 153 6.26 -6.35 -8.57
CA ALA A 153 5.50 -5.17 -8.16
C ALA A 153 6.17 -3.90 -8.69
N ALA A 154 5.42 -3.07 -9.43
CA ALA A 154 5.94 -1.80 -9.93
C ALA A 154 6.50 -0.92 -8.79
N ALA A 155 5.79 -0.86 -7.67
CA ALA A 155 6.18 -0.10 -6.48
C ALA A 155 7.53 -0.56 -5.87
N GLU A 156 7.90 -1.84 -5.99
CA GLU A 156 9.20 -2.33 -5.53
C GLU A 156 10.33 -1.74 -6.37
N VAL A 157 10.15 -1.72 -7.69
CA VAL A 157 11.13 -1.14 -8.63
C VAL A 157 11.21 0.38 -8.44
N GLU A 158 10.08 1.07 -8.27
CA GLU A 158 10.03 2.51 -7.98
C GLU A 158 10.78 2.82 -6.69
N SER A 159 10.54 2.06 -5.62
CA SER A 159 11.23 2.23 -4.34
C SER A 159 12.75 2.02 -4.47
N ALA A 160 13.20 1.13 -5.33
CA ALA A 160 14.62 0.93 -5.59
C ALA A 160 15.24 2.10 -6.37
N LEU A 161 14.51 2.63 -7.36
CA LEU A 161 14.95 3.77 -8.18
C LEU A 161 15.01 5.07 -7.35
N LEU A 162 14.02 5.33 -6.50
CA LEU A 162 13.98 6.52 -5.66
C LEU A 162 15.09 6.60 -4.59
N ARG A 163 15.82 5.50 -4.34
CA ARG A 163 17.03 5.53 -3.47
C ARG A 163 18.26 6.10 -4.18
N LEU A 164 18.20 6.25 -5.50
CA LEU A 164 19.30 6.84 -6.28
C LEU A 164 19.23 8.36 -6.17
N ALA A 165 20.33 9.00 -5.80
CA ALA A 165 20.38 10.45 -5.60
C ALA A 165 20.06 11.26 -6.87
N GLU A 166 20.22 10.65 -8.04
CA GLU A 166 19.95 11.25 -9.35
C GLU A 166 18.47 11.19 -9.75
N VAL A 167 17.64 10.44 -9.00
CA VAL A 167 16.21 10.26 -9.27
C VAL A 167 15.41 11.17 -8.35
N GLN A 168 14.68 12.12 -8.94
CA GLN A 168 13.74 12.97 -8.21
C GLN A 168 12.39 12.31 -8.05
N ASP A 169 11.92 11.64 -9.11
CA ASP A 169 10.63 10.94 -9.15
C ASP A 169 10.68 9.88 -10.25
N CYS A 170 9.85 8.83 -10.11
CA CYS A 170 9.73 7.81 -11.16
C CYS A 170 8.34 7.17 -11.15
N ALA A 171 7.98 6.61 -12.31
CA ALA A 171 6.83 5.75 -12.47
C ALA A 171 7.24 4.49 -13.24
N VAL A 172 6.82 3.33 -12.75
CA VAL A 172 7.14 2.03 -13.36
C VAL A 172 5.86 1.37 -13.87
N VAL A 173 5.90 0.92 -15.12
CA VAL A 173 4.76 0.26 -15.76
C VAL A 173 5.19 -0.97 -16.53
N ALA A 174 4.26 -1.89 -16.77
CA ALA A 174 4.43 -2.96 -17.71
C ALA A 174 4.44 -2.41 -19.15
N ALA A 175 5.39 -2.85 -19.95
CA ALA A 175 5.39 -2.62 -21.39
C ALA A 175 5.38 -3.97 -22.13
N PRO A 176 4.63 -4.13 -23.23
CA PRO A 176 4.60 -5.37 -23.98
C PRO A 176 5.99 -5.79 -24.46
N ASP A 177 6.29 -7.08 -24.38
CA ASP A 177 7.53 -7.68 -24.86
C ASP A 177 7.23 -9.02 -25.54
N THR A 178 7.78 -9.23 -26.74
CA THR A 178 7.48 -10.40 -27.57
C THR A 178 8.07 -11.71 -27.04
N LEU A 179 9.10 -11.64 -26.20
CA LEU A 179 9.76 -12.82 -25.62
C LEU A 179 9.36 -13.07 -24.18
N LEU A 180 9.18 -12.00 -23.42
CA LEU A 180 8.93 -12.06 -21.98
C LEU A 180 7.45 -11.86 -21.60
N GLY A 181 6.57 -11.59 -22.59
CA GLY A 181 5.20 -11.15 -22.38
C GLY A 181 5.15 -9.68 -21.99
N GLU A 182 5.76 -9.33 -20.85
CA GLU A 182 5.93 -7.96 -20.40
C GLU A 182 7.36 -7.67 -19.98
N ARG A 183 7.75 -6.41 -20.05
CA ARG A 183 9.01 -5.88 -19.53
C ARG A 183 8.78 -4.68 -18.63
N ILE A 184 9.70 -4.45 -17.72
CA ILE A 184 9.71 -3.26 -16.87
C ILE A 184 10.05 -2.04 -17.71
N CYS A 185 9.23 -1.00 -17.63
CA CYS A 185 9.49 0.30 -18.23
C CYS A 185 9.40 1.35 -17.13
N ALA A 186 10.51 2.07 -16.88
CA ALA A 186 10.58 3.14 -15.92
C ALA A 186 10.62 4.50 -16.61
N PHE A 187 9.76 5.41 -16.21
CA PHE A 187 9.82 6.83 -16.52
C PHE A 187 10.49 7.55 -15.36
N ILE A 188 11.54 8.30 -15.59
CA ILE A 188 12.37 8.89 -14.55
C ILE A 188 12.42 10.40 -14.72
N ILE A 189 12.15 11.13 -13.62
CA ILE A 189 12.47 12.54 -13.49
C ILE A 189 13.83 12.63 -12.79
N ALA A 190 14.85 13.07 -13.52
CA ALA A 190 16.17 13.22 -12.96
C ALA A 190 16.25 14.48 -12.08
N GLN A 191 16.97 14.38 -10.97
CA GLN A 191 17.34 15.55 -10.19
C GLN A 191 18.29 16.42 -11.02
N GLN A 192 18.01 17.71 -11.13
CA GLN A 192 18.98 18.62 -11.77
C GLN A 192 20.20 18.71 -10.86
N VAL A 193 21.27 18.08 -11.23
CA VAL A 193 22.57 18.30 -10.58
C VAL A 193 23.01 19.73 -10.96
N PRO A 194 23.27 20.63 -9.99
CA PRO A 194 23.84 21.92 -10.31
C PRO A 194 25.14 21.70 -11.08
N THR A 195 25.21 22.17 -12.31
CA THR A 195 26.49 22.27 -13.04
C THR A 195 27.25 23.41 -12.45
N ASP A 196 28.37 23.12 -11.75
CA ASP A 196 29.35 24.09 -11.31
C ASP A 196 29.95 24.86 -12.50
#